data_356924c5b3cd68dced1889866aa6136e
#
_entry.id   356924c5b3cd68dced1889866aa6136e
#
_cell.length_a   1.000
_cell.length_b   1.000
_cell.length_c   1.000
_cell.angle_alpha   90.00
_cell.angle_beta   90.00
_cell.angle_gamma   90.00
#
_symmetry.space_group_name_H-M   'P 1'
#
loop_
_entity.id
_entity.type
_entity.pdbx_description
1 polymer ?
#
loop_
_entity_poly.entity_id
_entity_poly.type
_entity_poly.pdbx_seq_one_letter_code
_entity_poly.pdbx_strand_id
1 'polypeptide(L)'
;AQYKPYNSHRVHSTFRGYWDYDGGGLGDMGQHYIDPVQYILGKDNTNPIKVEVDAPQQHPDAIGIWRKNTYLDGCQIVLEGEGFESGNKVPYIEGPKGKVYKGFECELNGKPAPDIMNIIAELPDPEPQNTDFIKCVKNRELFALNEMNGHRSCNIVNMALCALRLNRTLHFDPVAQQFINDDAANQLIDQPMRNPWKL
;
A
#
# COMPACT_ATOMS: atom_id res chain seq x y z
N ALA A 1 1.37 -17.60 12.93
CA ALA A 1 2.79 -17.68 13.27
C ALA A 1 3.12 -19.03 13.90
N GLN A 2 4.32 -19.55 13.66
CA GLN A 2 4.82 -20.75 14.32
C GLN A 2 5.12 -20.46 15.79
N TYR A 3 5.11 -21.52 16.64
CA TYR A 3 5.55 -21.39 18.02
C TYR A 3 7.04 -20.98 18.08
N LYS A 4 7.31 -19.92 18.84
CA LYS A 4 8.68 -19.49 19.17
C LYS A 4 8.79 -19.28 20.68
N PRO A 5 9.97 -19.60 21.28
CA PRO A 5 10.18 -19.33 22.71
C PRO A 5 10.06 -17.84 23.01
N TYR A 6 9.74 -17.55 24.26
CA TYR A 6 9.67 -16.18 24.74
C TYR A 6 11.00 -15.45 24.49
N ASN A 7 10.86 -14.24 23.96
CA ASN A 7 11.95 -13.28 23.81
C ASN A 7 11.36 -11.88 24.03
N SER A 8 11.92 -11.12 24.95
CA SER A 8 11.44 -9.77 25.30
C SER A 8 11.40 -8.81 24.11
N HIS A 9 12.27 -9.01 23.14
CA HIS A 9 12.29 -8.20 21.93
C HIS A 9 11.17 -8.55 20.93
N ARG A 10 10.49 -9.69 21.11
CA ARG A 10 9.36 -10.13 20.26
C ARG A 10 7.99 -9.82 20.86
N VAL A 11 7.97 -9.04 21.92
CA VAL A 11 6.72 -8.60 22.57
C VAL A 11 6.65 -7.08 22.57
N HIS A 12 5.52 -6.54 22.93
CA HIS A 12 5.23 -5.12 23.12
C HIS A 12 5.98 -4.16 22.16
N SER A 13 5.29 -3.58 21.24
CA SER A 13 5.79 -2.65 20.18
C SER A 13 6.82 -3.24 19.21
N THR A 14 7.89 -3.87 19.71
CA THR A 14 9.00 -4.39 18.90
C THR A 14 8.62 -5.60 18.04
N PHE A 15 7.54 -6.32 18.35
CA PHE A 15 7.04 -7.43 17.54
C PHE A 15 6.75 -7.03 16.08
N ARG A 16 6.42 -5.76 15.86
CA ARG A 16 6.08 -5.23 14.53
C ARG A 16 7.18 -5.40 13.49
N GLY A 17 8.44 -5.41 13.90
CA GLY A 17 9.57 -5.62 13.01
C GLY A 17 9.81 -7.07 12.55
N TYR A 18 8.99 -8.03 12.98
CA TYR A 18 9.19 -9.43 12.65
C TYR A 18 8.18 -9.95 11.64
N TRP A 19 8.67 -10.67 10.60
CA TRP A 19 7.83 -11.25 9.55
C TRP A 19 6.71 -12.17 10.06
N ASP A 20 6.94 -12.87 11.16
CA ASP A 20 5.97 -13.81 11.73
C ASP A 20 4.79 -13.12 12.44
N TYR A 21 4.90 -11.84 12.76
CA TYR A 21 3.92 -11.14 13.59
C TYR A 21 3.31 -9.94 12.90
N ASP A 22 4.09 -9.25 12.08
CA ASP A 22 3.68 -8.06 11.37
C ASP A 22 4.61 -7.86 10.15
N GLY A 23 4.34 -6.86 9.34
CA GLY A 23 5.13 -6.47 8.18
C GLY A 23 5.96 -5.20 8.40
N GLY A 24 6.40 -4.94 9.64
CA GLY A 24 7.09 -3.69 9.98
C GLY A 24 6.22 -2.45 9.77
N GLY A 25 6.82 -1.29 9.59
CA GLY A 25 6.08 -0.04 9.37
C GLY A 25 5.19 -0.07 8.12
N LEU A 26 5.55 -0.85 7.12
CA LEU A 26 4.71 -1.04 5.93
C LEU A 26 3.45 -1.84 6.24
N GLY A 27 3.57 -2.94 6.99
CA GLY A 27 2.42 -3.75 7.40
C GLY A 27 1.52 -3.00 8.38
N ASP A 28 2.12 -2.32 9.36
CA ASP A 28 1.40 -1.60 10.42
C ASP A 28 0.71 -0.33 9.88
N MET A 29 1.42 0.51 9.13
CA MET A 29 0.95 1.83 8.72
C MET A 29 0.73 2.01 7.22
N GLY A 30 1.23 1.10 6.39
CA GLY A 30 1.21 1.26 4.93
C GLY A 30 -0.19 1.48 4.36
N GLN A 31 -1.19 0.82 4.92
CA GLN A 31 -2.58 0.94 4.50
C GLN A 31 -3.11 2.36 4.62
N HIS A 32 -2.73 3.12 5.65
CA HIS A 32 -3.16 4.50 5.84
C HIS A 32 -2.70 5.44 4.72
N TYR A 33 -1.58 5.11 4.07
CA TYR A 33 -1.01 5.92 2.98
C TYR A 33 -1.38 5.38 1.60
N ILE A 34 -1.47 4.07 1.45
CA ILE A 34 -1.69 3.43 0.15
C ILE A 34 -3.16 3.49 -0.27
N ASP A 35 -4.09 3.27 0.65
CA ASP A 35 -5.52 3.28 0.35
C ASP A 35 -6.01 4.61 -0.22
N PRO A 36 -5.71 5.79 0.39
CA PRO A 36 -6.06 7.07 -0.21
C PRO A 36 -5.42 7.30 -1.58
N VAL A 37 -4.17 6.86 -1.78
CA VAL A 37 -3.49 7.00 -3.07
C VAL A 37 -4.17 6.15 -4.14
N GLN A 38 -4.53 4.90 -3.83
CA GLN A 38 -5.24 4.01 -4.74
C GLN A 38 -6.59 4.61 -5.14
N TYR A 39 -7.33 5.14 -4.19
CA TYR A 39 -8.60 5.84 -4.41
C TYR A 39 -8.42 7.05 -5.34
N ILE A 40 -7.47 7.95 -5.05
CA ILE A 40 -7.18 9.15 -5.85
C ILE A 40 -6.78 8.77 -7.29
N LEU A 41 -6.04 7.68 -7.46
CA LEU A 41 -5.63 7.19 -8.78
C LEU A 41 -6.75 6.43 -9.53
N GLY A 42 -7.92 6.23 -8.91
CA GLY A 42 -9.03 5.46 -9.48
C GLY A 42 -8.68 3.98 -9.72
N LYS A 43 -7.88 3.38 -8.82
CA LYS A 43 -7.38 2.00 -8.94
C LYS A 43 -8.11 0.98 -8.06
N ASP A 44 -9.23 1.36 -7.46
CA ASP A 44 -10.01 0.51 -6.54
C ASP A 44 -10.52 -0.79 -7.17
N ASN A 45 -10.51 -0.88 -8.49
CA ASN A 45 -10.99 -2.05 -9.22
C ASN A 45 -9.87 -3.00 -9.70
N THR A 46 -8.61 -2.74 -9.36
CA THR A 46 -7.45 -3.53 -9.81
C THR A 46 -6.33 -3.57 -8.78
N ASN A 47 -5.28 -4.31 -9.09
CA ASN A 47 -4.02 -4.35 -8.35
C ASN A 47 -2.83 -4.06 -9.28
N PRO A 48 -1.66 -3.69 -8.74
CA PRO A 48 -0.42 -3.65 -9.52
C PRO A 48 -0.11 -5.00 -10.16
N ILE A 49 0.48 -4.97 -11.34
CA ILE A 49 0.92 -6.19 -12.05
C ILE A 49 2.38 -6.53 -11.78
N LYS A 50 3.12 -5.60 -11.20
CA LYS A 50 4.55 -5.76 -10.93
C LYS A 50 4.94 -5.01 -9.67
N VAL A 51 5.78 -5.63 -8.87
CA VAL A 51 6.45 -5.02 -7.73
C VAL A 51 7.95 -5.12 -7.93
N GLU A 52 8.62 -3.98 -7.91
CA GLU A 52 10.08 -3.89 -8.02
C GLU A 52 10.66 -3.55 -6.65
N VAL A 53 11.74 -4.21 -6.30
CA VAL A 53 12.50 -3.96 -5.07
C VAL A 53 13.83 -3.34 -5.41
N ASP A 54 14.13 -2.23 -4.76
CA ASP A 54 15.44 -1.60 -4.72
C ASP A 54 15.81 -1.38 -3.24
N ALA A 55 16.17 -2.45 -2.58
CA ALA A 55 16.47 -2.48 -1.14
C ALA A 55 17.59 -3.46 -0.83
N PRO A 56 18.33 -3.23 0.26
CA PRO A 56 19.21 -4.24 0.81
C PRO A 56 18.48 -5.55 1.12
N GLN A 57 19.21 -6.66 1.05
CA GLN A 57 18.67 -7.94 1.48
C GLN A 57 18.14 -7.83 2.92
N GLN A 58 16.90 -8.24 3.11
CA GLN A 58 16.26 -8.21 4.41
C GLN A 58 16.78 -9.34 5.32
N HIS A 59 16.71 -9.09 6.63
CA HIS A 59 17.00 -10.15 7.59
C HIS A 59 15.95 -11.27 7.49
N PRO A 60 16.31 -12.56 7.64
CA PRO A 60 15.35 -13.67 7.54
C PRO A 60 14.15 -13.57 8.50
N ASP A 61 14.34 -12.99 9.68
CA ASP A 61 13.30 -12.84 10.70
C ASP A 61 12.65 -11.46 10.76
N ALA A 62 13.24 -10.42 10.11
CA ALA A 62 12.85 -9.03 10.33
C ALA A 62 12.84 -8.21 9.05
N ILE A 63 11.95 -7.23 9.00
CA ILE A 63 11.80 -6.31 7.88
C ILE A 63 12.62 -5.02 8.09
N GLY A 64 13.20 -4.50 7.01
CA GLY A 64 13.80 -3.17 6.90
C GLY A 64 13.07 -2.30 5.87
N ILE A 65 13.73 -1.68 4.89
CA ILE A 65 13.19 -0.63 4.00
C ILE A 65 13.02 -1.11 2.54
N TRP A 66 12.36 -0.67 1.63
CA TRP A 66 11.09 -0.39 0.87
C TRP A 66 11.11 -0.30 -0.68
N ARG A 67 9.93 -0.14 -1.43
CA ARG A 67 9.93 -0.22 -2.85
C ARG A 67 8.82 0.24 -3.75
N LYS A 68 8.70 -0.15 -4.99
CA LYS A 68 7.95 0.39 -6.11
C LYS A 68 6.94 -0.59 -6.67
N ASN A 69 5.68 -0.19 -6.80
CA ASN A 69 4.60 -0.96 -7.42
C ASN A 69 4.18 -0.33 -8.76
N THR A 70 3.92 -1.16 -9.78
CA THR A 70 3.55 -0.70 -11.12
C THR A 70 2.25 -1.36 -11.58
N TYR A 71 1.30 -0.55 -12.06
CA TYR A 71 0.04 -0.98 -12.68
C TYR A 71 0.20 -1.20 -14.18
N LEU A 72 -0.80 -1.86 -14.82
CA LEU A 72 -0.79 -2.20 -16.24
C LEU A 72 -0.70 -0.98 -17.16
N ASP A 73 -1.32 0.13 -16.78
CA ASP A 73 -1.30 1.39 -17.53
C ASP A 73 -0.04 2.24 -17.30
N GLY A 74 0.95 1.70 -16.58
CA GLY A 74 2.20 2.38 -16.27
C GLY A 74 2.13 3.30 -15.04
N CYS A 75 0.99 3.44 -14.38
CA CYS A 75 0.91 4.14 -13.11
C CYS A 75 1.80 3.44 -12.07
N GLN A 76 2.45 4.21 -11.21
CA GLN A 76 3.39 3.70 -10.22
C GLN A 76 3.09 4.28 -8.84
N ILE A 77 3.10 3.43 -7.83
CA ILE A 77 3.19 3.82 -6.42
C ILE A 77 4.60 3.50 -5.96
N VAL A 78 5.33 4.54 -5.54
CA VAL A 78 6.69 4.41 -5.01
C VAL A 78 6.62 4.51 -3.49
N LEU A 79 7.15 3.49 -2.82
CA LEU A 79 7.22 3.42 -1.36
C LEU A 79 8.67 3.67 -0.96
N GLU A 80 8.95 4.81 -0.34
CA GLU A 80 10.29 5.19 0.12
C GLU A 80 10.31 5.42 1.63
N GLY A 81 11.28 4.83 2.32
CA GLY A 81 11.42 4.99 3.77
C GLY A 81 12.11 6.28 4.19
N GLU A 82 13.07 6.78 3.42
CA GLU A 82 13.94 7.89 3.84
C GLU A 82 13.88 9.12 2.92
N GLY A 83 13.41 9.00 1.69
CA GLY A 83 13.46 10.07 0.69
C GLY A 83 12.62 11.30 1.04
N PHE A 84 11.53 11.12 1.75
CA PHE A 84 10.62 12.20 2.16
C PHE A 84 11.16 13.08 3.31
N GLU A 85 12.11 12.60 4.08
CA GLU A 85 12.69 13.33 5.22
C GLU A 85 13.92 14.16 4.83
N SER A 86 14.49 13.93 3.67
CA SER A 86 15.77 14.54 3.24
C SER A 86 15.70 16.03 2.85
N GLY A 87 14.57 16.70 3.02
CA GLY A 87 14.40 18.13 2.72
C GLY A 87 14.34 18.47 1.23
N ASN A 88 14.46 17.49 0.35
CA ASN A 88 14.26 17.69 -1.07
C ASN A 88 12.78 17.85 -1.39
N LYS A 89 12.47 18.77 -2.29
CA LYS A 89 11.10 18.96 -2.78
C LYS A 89 10.69 17.81 -3.70
N VAL A 90 10.27 16.69 -3.09
CA VAL A 90 9.82 15.50 -3.81
C VAL A 90 8.31 15.57 -3.97
N PRO A 91 7.75 15.39 -5.18
CA PRO A 91 6.30 15.40 -5.37
C PRO A 91 5.67 14.17 -4.69
N TYR A 92 4.55 14.41 -4.01
CA TYR A 92 3.70 13.35 -3.46
C TYR A 92 2.91 12.64 -4.56
N ILE A 93 2.44 13.41 -5.55
CA ILE A 93 1.80 12.89 -6.77
C ILE A 93 2.45 13.59 -7.95
N GLU A 94 2.80 12.84 -8.97
CA GLU A 94 3.32 13.35 -10.23
C GLU A 94 2.58 12.72 -11.41
N GLY A 95 2.15 13.59 -12.33
CA GLY A 95 1.48 13.19 -13.55
C GLY A 95 1.89 14.08 -14.74
N PRO A 96 1.44 13.74 -15.94
CA PRO A 96 1.87 14.45 -17.16
C PRO A 96 1.45 15.93 -17.20
N LYS A 97 0.48 16.31 -16.38
CA LYS A 97 -0.03 17.69 -16.33
C LYS A 97 0.49 18.49 -15.15
N GLY A 98 1.04 17.83 -14.13
CA GLY A 98 1.48 18.55 -12.94
C GLY A 98 1.96 17.66 -11.80
N LYS A 99 2.26 18.32 -10.69
CA LYS A 99 2.80 17.73 -9.49
C LYS A 99 2.11 18.30 -8.25
N VAL A 100 1.96 17.45 -7.24
CA VAL A 100 1.47 17.84 -5.91
C VAL A 100 2.56 17.52 -4.90
N TYR A 101 2.91 18.50 -4.08
CA TYR A 101 3.91 18.39 -3.03
C TYR A 101 3.29 18.39 -1.64
N LYS A 102 4.09 18.16 -0.63
CA LYS A 102 3.68 18.24 0.79
C LYS A 102 3.07 19.62 1.06
N GLY A 103 1.94 19.65 1.77
CA GLY A 103 1.21 20.90 2.06
C GLY A 103 0.30 21.38 0.92
N PHE A 104 0.03 20.50 -0.06
CA PHE A 104 -0.81 20.80 -1.24
C PHE A 104 -0.27 21.92 -2.14
N GLU A 105 1.03 22.19 -2.08
CA GLU A 105 1.66 23.00 -3.11
C GLU A 105 1.56 22.26 -4.46
N CYS A 106 1.08 22.96 -5.49
CA CYS A 106 0.84 22.36 -6.79
C CYS A 106 1.62 23.06 -7.89
N GLU A 107 2.05 22.29 -8.88
CA GLU A 107 2.56 22.77 -10.15
C GLU A 107 1.68 22.21 -11.28
N LEU A 108 1.27 23.06 -12.22
CA LEU A 108 0.58 22.67 -13.44
C LEU A 108 1.41 23.12 -14.65
N ASN A 109 1.71 22.17 -15.54
CA ASN A 109 2.53 22.43 -16.74
C ASN A 109 3.88 23.10 -16.40
N GLY A 110 4.51 22.69 -15.30
CA GLY A 110 5.81 23.21 -14.84
C GLY A 110 5.78 24.61 -14.22
N LYS A 111 4.59 25.12 -13.89
CA LYS A 111 4.43 26.42 -13.20
C LYS A 111 3.69 26.25 -11.89
N PRO A 112 4.04 27.01 -10.86
CA PRO A 112 3.26 27.05 -9.62
C PRO A 112 1.79 27.35 -9.90
N ALA A 113 0.90 26.62 -9.23
CA ALA A 113 -0.54 26.80 -9.31
C ALA A 113 -1.09 27.33 -7.97
N PRO A 114 -0.92 28.63 -7.66
CA PRO A 114 -1.32 29.22 -6.37
C PRO A 114 -2.84 29.18 -6.17
N ASP A 115 -3.61 29.14 -7.26
CA ASP A 115 -5.07 29.20 -7.22
C ASP A 115 -5.72 27.81 -7.07
N ILE A 116 -4.95 26.75 -6.82
CA ILE A 116 -5.48 25.41 -6.70
C ILE A 116 -6.55 25.29 -5.61
N MET A 117 -6.40 26.04 -4.52
CA MET A 117 -7.38 26.04 -3.43
C MET A 117 -8.72 26.66 -3.85
N ASN A 118 -8.70 27.64 -4.75
CA ASN A 118 -9.93 28.20 -5.32
C ASN A 118 -10.63 27.18 -6.22
N ILE A 119 -9.85 26.45 -7.03
CA ILE A 119 -10.39 25.36 -7.87
C ILE A 119 -10.99 24.25 -6.98
N ILE A 120 -10.31 23.88 -5.91
CA ILE A 120 -10.82 22.87 -4.95
C ILE A 120 -12.12 23.36 -4.29
N ALA A 121 -12.21 24.64 -3.93
CA ALA A 121 -13.39 25.20 -3.29
C ALA A 121 -14.63 25.24 -4.21
N GLU A 122 -14.44 25.20 -5.53
CA GLU A 122 -15.52 25.11 -6.52
C GLU A 122 -16.00 23.64 -6.73
N LEU A 123 -15.25 22.64 -6.28
CA LEU A 123 -15.66 21.25 -6.37
C LEU A 123 -16.71 20.93 -5.30
N PRO A 124 -17.66 20.03 -5.60
CA PRO A 124 -18.60 19.58 -4.58
C PRO A 124 -17.82 18.90 -3.45
N ASP A 125 -18.19 19.20 -2.22
CA ASP A 125 -17.65 18.50 -1.07
C ASP A 125 -17.88 17.00 -1.23
N PRO A 126 -16.84 16.16 -1.12
CA PRO A 126 -17.03 14.72 -1.14
C PRO A 126 -17.85 14.32 0.10
N GLU A 127 -18.83 13.46 -0.08
CA GLU A 127 -19.56 12.92 1.07
C GLU A 127 -18.57 12.27 2.05
N PRO A 128 -18.63 12.61 3.36
CA PRO A 128 -17.74 12.02 4.34
C PRO A 128 -17.94 10.50 4.38
N GLN A 129 -16.87 9.75 4.23
CA GLN A 129 -16.93 8.27 4.24
C GLN A 129 -17.63 7.70 5.46
N ASN A 130 -17.54 8.41 6.60
CA ASN A 130 -18.20 7.99 7.85
C ASN A 130 -19.73 8.11 7.82
N THR A 131 -20.30 8.97 6.98
CA THR A 131 -21.75 9.15 6.89
C THR A 131 -22.39 8.19 5.91
N ASP A 132 -21.64 7.68 4.94
CA ASP A 132 -22.13 6.77 3.93
C ASP A 132 -22.40 5.36 4.49
N PHE A 133 -21.64 4.92 5.49
CA PHE A 133 -21.77 3.58 6.04
C PHE A 133 -23.19 3.27 6.51
N ILE A 134 -23.78 4.13 7.34
CA ILE A 134 -25.15 3.92 7.88
C ILE A 134 -26.19 3.94 6.76
N LYS A 135 -26.06 4.85 5.79
CA LYS A 135 -26.92 4.94 4.61
C LYS A 135 -26.83 3.64 3.80
N CYS A 136 -25.62 3.18 3.50
CA CYS A 136 -25.38 1.95 2.73
C CYS A 136 -25.93 0.70 3.44
N VAL A 137 -25.78 0.60 4.77
CA VAL A 137 -26.36 -0.49 5.56
C VAL A 137 -27.90 -0.51 5.45
N LYS A 138 -28.54 0.67 5.54
CA LYS A 138 -30.02 0.78 5.44
C LYS A 138 -30.52 0.47 4.04
N ASN A 139 -29.84 0.97 3.02
CA ASN A 139 -30.27 0.85 1.63
C ASN A 139 -29.74 -0.41 0.94
N ARG A 140 -28.85 -1.18 1.58
CA ARG A 140 -28.15 -2.31 0.97
C ARG A 140 -27.31 -1.91 -0.26
N GLU A 141 -26.72 -0.72 -0.22
CA GLU A 141 -25.82 -0.20 -1.24
C GLU A 141 -24.35 -0.51 -0.88
N LEU A 142 -23.49 -0.54 -1.90
CA LEU A 142 -22.06 -0.67 -1.67
C LEU A 142 -21.50 0.64 -1.07
N PHE A 143 -20.68 0.46 -0.07
CA PHE A 143 -19.93 1.53 0.58
C PHE A 143 -18.55 1.66 -0.04
N ALA A 144 -18.01 2.88 -0.15
CA ALA A 144 -16.69 3.11 -0.78
C ALA A 144 -15.56 2.38 -0.04
N LEU A 145 -15.65 2.27 1.30
CA LEU A 145 -14.72 1.47 2.11
C LEU A 145 -15.25 0.04 2.31
N ASN A 146 -15.54 -0.64 1.21
CA ASN A 146 -16.01 -2.03 1.24
C ASN A 146 -14.83 -3.01 1.27
N GLU A 147 -15.18 -4.28 1.50
CA GLU A 147 -14.21 -5.36 1.63
C GLU A 147 -13.35 -5.56 0.38
N MET A 148 -13.88 -5.32 -0.81
CA MET A 148 -13.13 -5.50 -2.06
C MET A 148 -12.09 -4.40 -2.24
N ASN A 149 -12.44 -3.15 -1.96
CA ASN A 149 -11.50 -2.04 -2.03
C ASN A 149 -10.42 -2.18 -0.96
N GLY A 150 -10.82 -2.54 0.27
CA GLY A 150 -9.88 -2.85 1.35
C GLY A 150 -8.94 -4.02 1.01
N HIS A 151 -9.45 -5.09 0.42
CA HIS A 151 -8.66 -6.22 -0.04
C HIS A 151 -7.61 -5.78 -1.08
N ARG A 152 -8.02 -5.01 -2.08
CA ARG A 152 -7.12 -4.58 -3.15
C ARG A 152 -6.03 -3.62 -2.69
N SER A 153 -6.36 -2.68 -1.81
CA SER A 153 -5.34 -1.79 -1.25
C SER A 153 -4.40 -2.52 -0.29
N CYS A 154 -4.91 -3.46 0.52
CA CYS A 154 -4.08 -4.35 1.33
C CYS A 154 -3.15 -5.23 0.49
N ASN A 155 -3.58 -5.68 -0.69
CA ASN A 155 -2.73 -6.48 -1.56
C ASN A 155 -1.47 -5.72 -1.99
N ILE A 156 -1.51 -4.40 -2.15
CA ILE A 156 -0.32 -3.61 -2.50
C ILE A 156 0.72 -3.71 -1.39
N VAL A 157 0.29 -3.57 -0.13
CA VAL A 157 1.15 -3.77 1.04
C VAL A 157 1.75 -5.16 1.05
N ASN A 158 0.90 -6.18 0.91
CA ASN A 158 1.32 -7.59 0.98
C ASN A 158 2.25 -7.97 -0.17
N MET A 159 1.99 -7.50 -1.39
CA MET A 159 2.86 -7.72 -2.55
C MET A 159 4.25 -7.09 -2.32
N ALA A 160 4.29 -5.88 -1.77
CA ALA A 160 5.55 -5.22 -1.42
C ALA A 160 6.31 -5.99 -0.34
N LEU A 161 5.62 -6.51 0.69
CA LEU A 161 6.20 -7.37 1.72
C LEU A 161 6.77 -8.68 1.14
N CYS A 162 6.04 -9.33 0.24
CA CYS A 162 6.53 -10.53 -0.46
C CYS A 162 7.80 -10.24 -1.27
N ALA A 163 7.79 -9.15 -2.03
CA ALA A 163 8.94 -8.75 -2.85
C ALA A 163 10.17 -8.40 -2.00
N LEU A 164 9.97 -7.69 -0.88
CA LEU A 164 11.03 -7.41 0.10
C LEU A 164 11.61 -8.67 0.70
N ARG A 165 10.75 -9.60 1.14
CA ARG A 165 11.17 -10.86 1.77
C ARG A 165 11.96 -11.74 0.81
N LEU A 166 11.57 -11.79 -0.46
CA LEU A 166 12.25 -12.56 -1.50
C LEU A 166 13.39 -11.78 -2.16
N ASN A 167 13.50 -10.50 -1.90
CA ASN A 167 14.50 -9.55 -2.44
C ASN A 167 14.61 -9.60 -3.97
N ARG A 168 13.49 -9.60 -4.65
CA ARG A 168 13.41 -9.60 -6.11
C ARG A 168 12.11 -9.04 -6.64
N THR A 169 12.13 -8.63 -7.90
CA THR A 169 10.93 -8.25 -8.64
C THR A 169 9.95 -9.41 -8.73
N LEU A 170 8.67 -9.13 -8.50
CA LEU A 170 7.57 -10.07 -8.63
C LEU A 170 6.57 -9.57 -9.67
N HIS A 171 5.98 -10.51 -10.41
CA HIS A 171 4.88 -10.25 -11.35
C HIS A 171 3.61 -10.87 -10.82
N PHE A 172 2.53 -10.10 -10.82
CA PHE A 172 1.26 -10.48 -10.22
C PHE A 172 0.13 -10.44 -11.26
N ASP A 173 -0.74 -11.45 -11.21
CA ASP A 173 -1.98 -11.46 -11.97
C ASP A 173 -3.12 -10.94 -11.09
N PRO A 174 -3.63 -9.72 -11.34
CA PRO A 174 -4.67 -9.12 -10.52
C PRO A 174 -6.04 -9.78 -10.68
N VAL A 175 -6.23 -10.62 -11.69
CA VAL A 175 -7.46 -11.40 -11.89
C VAL A 175 -7.38 -12.74 -11.15
N ALA A 176 -6.30 -13.48 -11.35
CA ALA A 176 -6.06 -14.75 -10.67
C ALA A 176 -5.66 -14.56 -9.19
N GLN A 177 -5.27 -13.35 -8.78
CA GLN A 177 -4.78 -13.02 -7.44
C GLN A 177 -3.57 -13.88 -7.02
N GLN A 178 -2.63 -14.08 -7.96
CA GLN A 178 -1.46 -14.92 -7.78
C GLN A 178 -0.22 -14.29 -8.44
N PHE A 179 0.95 -14.63 -7.93
CA PHE A 179 2.21 -14.32 -8.60
C PHE A 179 2.43 -15.25 -9.79
N ILE A 180 2.81 -14.66 -10.92
CA ILE A 180 2.95 -15.37 -12.21
C ILE A 180 4.21 -16.24 -12.19
N ASN A 181 4.04 -17.55 -12.35
CA ASN A 181 5.14 -18.53 -12.41
C ASN A 181 6.10 -18.44 -11.21
N ASP A 182 5.58 -18.21 -10.02
CA ASP A 182 6.38 -17.99 -8.82
C ASP A 182 5.80 -18.69 -7.59
N ASP A 183 6.09 -19.98 -7.45
CA ASP A 183 5.60 -20.80 -6.34
C ASP A 183 6.08 -20.30 -4.98
N ALA A 184 7.32 -19.80 -4.90
CA ALA A 184 7.87 -19.28 -3.65
C ALA A 184 7.13 -18.01 -3.19
N ALA A 185 6.76 -17.13 -4.12
CA ALA A 185 5.96 -15.96 -3.79
C ALA A 185 4.52 -16.35 -3.43
N ASN A 186 3.92 -17.31 -4.15
CA ASN A 186 2.57 -17.80 -3.87
C ASN A 186 2.45 -18.50 -2.51
N GLN A 187 3.49 -19.17 -2.04
CA GLN A 187 3.53 -19.74 -0.67
C GLN A 187 3.51 -18.66 0.42
N LEU A 188 3.87 -17.42 0.12
CA LEU A 188 3.75 -16.31 1.07
C LEU A 188 2.32 -15.74 1.14
N ILE A 189 1.50 -15.93 0.09
CA ILE A 189 0.09 -15.55 0.09
C ILE A 189 -0.70 -16.47 1.04
N ASP A 190 -0.50 -17.77 0.91
CA ASP A 190 -1.18 -18.77 1.71
C ASP A 190 -0.21 -19.45 2.69
N GLN A 191 0.06 -18.77 3.79
CA GLN A 191 0.97 -19.29 4.80
C GLN A 191 0.31 -20.38 5.64
N PRO A 192 0.98 -21.52 5.84
CA PRO A 192 0.43 -22.62 6.62
C PRO A 192 0.15 -22.20 8.06
N MET A 193 -1.04 -22.48 8.51
CA MET A 193 -1.43 -22.20 9.88
C MET A 193 -0.93 -23.24 10.86
N ARG A 194 -0.64 -22.80 12.08
CA ARG A 194 -0.35 -23.66 13.22
C ARG A 194 -1.62 -24.37 13.69
N ASN A 195 -1.55 -25.69 13.92
CA ASN A 195 -2.66 -26.41 14.55
C ASN A 195 -3.08 -25.78 15.90
N PRO A 196 -4.38 -25.72 16.24
CA PRO A 196 -5.53 -26.27 15.51
C PRO A 196 -6.17 -25.31 14.49
N TRP A 197 -5.56 -24.18 14.21
CA TRP A 197 -6.15 -23.11 13.38
C TRP A 197 -6.17 -23.52 11.90
N LYS A 198 -7.32 -23.24 11.27
CA LYS A 198 -7.54 -23.39 9.82
C LYS A 198 -8.35 -22.20 9.34
N LEU A 199 -8.09 -21.69 8.14
CA LEU A 199 -8.95 -20.80 7.38
C LEU A 199 -9.91 -21.61 6.51
#